data_c8695882bbe8d4745922031b47861c05
#
_entry.id   c8695882bbe8d4745922031b47861c05
#
_cell.length_a   1.000
_cell.length_b   1.000
_cell.length_c   1.000
_cell.angle_alpha   90.00
_cell.angle_beta   90.00
_cell.angle_gamma   90.00
#
_symmetry.space_group_name_H-M   'P 1'
#
loop_
_entity.id
_entity.type
_entity.pdbx_description
1 polymer ?
#
loop_
_entity_poly.entity_id
_entity_poly.type
_entity_poly.pdbx_seq_one_letter_code
_entity_poly.pdbx_strand_id
1 'polypeptide(L)'
;MSVDIATYVHDLAVAAKAASASRATASDEQRQEAVRAMAAALRNGFDSIVAANELDMSAARDAGTSAGLLDRLLLTPERVEGMAAGLEKLAELPDPVGRVLDHRVLASGVDLTRVSVPLGLVAMVYEARPNVTADAAGICIRTGNACILRGGSLA
;
A
#
# COMPACT_ATOMS: atom_id res chain seq x y z
N MET A 1 24.48 3.46 -19.13
CA MET A 1 23.30 4.12 -19.74
C MET A 1 22.52 4.77 -18.61
N SER A 2 22.39 6.10 -18.60
CA SER A 2 21.52 6.78 -17.64
C SER A 2 20.08 6.49 -18.04
N VAL A 3 19.31 5.88 -17.15
CA VAL A 3 17.87 5.72 -17.35
C VAL A 3 17.27 7.13 -17.34
N ASP A 4 16.53 7.49 -18.39
CA ASP A 4 15.74 8.72 -18.36
C ASP A 4 14.63 8.56 -17.31
N ILE A 5 14.75 9.26 -16.19
CA ILE A 5 13.84 9.18 -15.05
C ILE A 5 12.40 9.52 -15.47
N ALA A 6 12.21 10.47 -16.38
CA ALA A 6 10.88 10.86 -16.84
C ALA A 6 10.21 9.71 -17.61
N THR A 7 10.93 9.07 -18.51
CA THR A 7 10.44 7.89 -19.26
C THR A 7 10.15 6.73 -18.31
N TYR A 8 11.06 6.44 -17.36
CA TYR A 8 10.84 5.37 -16.38
C TYR A 8 9.57 5.59 -15.55
N VAL A 9 9.37 6.80 -15.02
CA VAL A 9 8.18 7.13 -14.21
C VAL A 9 6.91 7.09 -15.07
N HIS A 10 6.99 7.54 -16.31
CA HIS A 10 5.86 7.48 -17.26
C HIS A 10 5.44 6.02 -17.51
N ASP A 11 6.38 5.14 -17.85
CA ASP A 11 6.10 3.74 -18.15
C ASP A 11 5.53 3.00 -16.92
N LEU A 12 6.08 3.28 -15.74
CA LEU A 12 5.56 2.77 -14.47
C LEU A 12 4.11 3.22 -14.23
N ALA A 13 3.81 4.50 -14.49
CA ALA A 13 2.46 5.05 -14.31
C ALA A 13 1.46 4.44 -15.32
N VAL A 14 1.88 4.23 -16.57
CA VAL A 14 1.06 3.56 -17.60
C VAL A 14 0.74 2.13 -17.20
N ALA A 15 1.75 1.36 -16.79
CA ALA A 15 1.56 -0.02 -16.33
C ALA A 15 0.66 -0.10 -15.09
N ALA A 16 0.87 0.76 -14.10
CA ALA A 16 0.05 0.81 -12.89
C ALA A 16 -1.40 1.24 -13.19
N LYS A 17 -1.59 2.20 -14.12
CA LYS A 17 -2.94 2.60 -14.56
C LYS A 17 -3.66 1.46 -15.27
N ALA A 18 -2.99 0.71 -16.11
CA ALA A 18 -3.57 -0.48 -16.75
C ALA A 18 -3.98 -1.53 -15.70
N ALA A 19 -3.12 -1.81 -14.70
CA ALA A 19 -3.41 -2.72 -13.61
C ALA A 19 -4.62 -2.26 -12.75
N SER A 20 -4.88 -0.96 -12.65
CA SER A 20 -5.99 -0.43 -11.86
C SER A 20 -7.37 -0.87 -12.38
N ALA A 21 -7.52 -1.12 -13.67
CA ALA A 21 -8.78 -1.56 -14.26
C ALA A 21 -9.23 -2.92 -13.71
N SER A 22 -8.31 -3.89 -13.60
CA SER A 22 -8.61 -5.20 -13.03
C SER A 22 -8.86 -5.14 -11.51
N ARG A 23 -8.28 -4.17 -10.81
CA ARG A 23 -8.50 -3.98 -9.37
C ARG A 23 -9.88 -3.40 -9.07
N ALA A 24 -10.36 -2.49 -9.92
CA ALA A 24 -11.67 -1.85 -9.77
C ALA A 24 -12.84 -2.84 -9.86
N THR A 25 -12.67 -3.97 -10.55
CA THR A 25 -13.70 -5.02 -10.74
C THR A 25 -13.54 -6.22 -9.79
N ALA A 26 -12.49 -6.25 -8.96
CA ALA A 26 -12.29 -7.32 -8.00
C ALA A 26 -13.38 -7.32 -6.93
N SER A 27 -13.88 -8.52 -6.55
CA SER A 27 -14.87 -8.66 -5.48
C SER A 27 -14.28 -8.31 -4.11
N ASP A 28 -15.14 -8.11 -3.11
CA ASP A 28 -14.70 -7.88 -1.73
C ASP A 28 -13.84 -9.04 -1.22
N GLU A 29 -14.27 -10.27 -1.46
CA GLU A 29 -13.55 -11.50 -1.05
C GLU A 29 -12.17 -11.56 -1.71
N GLN A 30 -12.07 -11.23 -3.00
CA GLN A 30 -10.79 -11.21 -3.71
C GLN A 30 -9.82 -10.17 -3.13
N ARG A 31 -10.33 -8.99 -2.77
CA ARG A 31 -9.52 -7.94 -2.13
C ARG A 31 -9.10 -8.33 -0.71
N GLN A 32 -10.00 -8.94 0.08
CA GLN A 32 -9.68 -9.46 1.40
C GLN A 32 -8.59 -10.53 1.34
N GLU A 33 -8.75 -11.51 0.43
CA GLU A 33 -7.79 -12.61 0.27
C GLU A 33 -6.41 -12.08 -0.17
N ALA A 34 -6.38 -11.12 -1.09
CA ALA A 34 -5.12 -10.49 -1.50
C ALA A 34 -4.40 -9.82 -0.32
N VAL A 35 -5.13 -9.11 0.56
CA VAL A 35 -4.53 -8.47 1.74
C VAL A 35 -4.08 -9.52 2.78
N ARG A 36 -4.83 -10.61 2.97
CA ARG A 36 -4.38 -11.73 3.82
C ARG A 36 -3.13 -12.42 3.26
N ALA A 37 -3.08 -12.59 1.94
CA ALA A 37 -1.89 -13.15 1.28
C ALA A 37 -0.65 -12.25 1.47
N MET A 38 -0.81 -10.92 1.50
CA MET A 38 0.28 -10.00 1.85
C MET A 38 0.77 -10.22 3.29
N ALA A 39 -0.14 -10.38 4.26
CA ALA A 39 0.23 -10.66 5.65
C ALA A 39 1.01 -11.98 5.77
N ALA A 40 0.54 -13.04 5.10
CA ALA A 40 1.23 -14.31 5.06
C ALA A 40 2.62 -14.20 4.39
N ALA A 41 2.75 -13.42 3.32
CA ALA A 41 4.02 -13.19 2.63
C ALA A 41 5.05 -12.47 3.52
N LEU A 42 4.61 -11.50 4.35
CA LEU A 42 5.49 -10.84 5.33
C LEU A 42 6.05 -11.85 6.35
N ARG A 43 5.21 -12.73 6.89
CA ARG A 43 5.64 -13.78 7.83
C ARG A 43 6.57 -14.79 7.17
N ASN A 44 6.24 -15.25 5.97
CA ASN A 44 7.05 -16.23 5.24
C ASN A 44 8.39 -15.64 4.76
N GLY A 45 8.43 -14.35 4.47
CA GLY A 45 9.61 -13.62 4.03
C GLY A 45 10.44 -13.02 5.18
N PHE A 46 10.09 -13.29 6.44
CA PHE A 46 10.66 -12.65 7.63
C PHE A 46 12.19 -12.61 7.62
N ASP A 47 12.85 -13.76 7.44
CA ASP A 47 14.32 -13.86 7.49
C ASP A 47 14.99 -12.98 6.42
N SER A 48 14.42 -12.96 5.21
CA SER A 48 14.95 -12.14 4.10
C SER A 48 14.73 -10.64 4.33
N ILE A 49 13.59 -10.27 4.93
CA ILE A 49 13.26 -8.88 5.28
C ILE A 49 14.22 -8.36 6.35
N VAL A 50 14.44 -9.14 7.40
CA VAL A 50 15.35 -8.76 8.50
C VAL A 50 16.79 -8.68 8.00
N ALA A 51 17.26 -9.63 7.20
CA ALA A 51 18.61 -9.59 6.63
C ALA A 51 18.83 -8.36 5.74
N ALA A 52 17.85 -7.98 4.92
CA ALA A 52 17.92 -6.75 4.13
C ALA A 52 17.93 -5.51 5.03
N ASN A 53 17.09 -5.48 6.07
CA ASN A 53 17.02 -4.36 7.00
C ASN A 53 18.32 -4.19 7.81
N GLU A 54 19.04 -5.26 8.14
CA GLU A 54 20.36 -5.18 8.78
C GLU A 54 21.38 -4.44 7.91
N LEU A 55 21.37 -4.68 6.58
CA LEU A 55 22.22 -3.94 5.63
C LEU A 55 21.85 -2.45 5.60
N ASP A 56 20.56 -2.14 5.54
CA ASP A 56 20.07 -0.75 5.57
C ASP A 56 20.45 -0.05 6.87
N MET A 57 20.30 -0.74 8.00
CA MET A 57 20.68 -0.24 9.32
C MET A 57 22.19 0.04 9.43
N SER A 58 23.03 -0.83 8.85
CA SER A 58 24.49 -0.60 8.80
C SER A 58 24.80 0.64 7.98
N ALA A 59 24.28 0.72 6.75
CA ALA A 59 24.50 1.86 5.87
C ALA A 59 24.01 3.19 6.49
N ALA A 60 22.87 3.17 7.17
CA ALA A 60 22.33 4.34 7.83
C ALA A 60 23.19 4.80 9.03
N ARG A 61 23.77 3.87 9.80
CA ARG A 61 24.72 4.20 10.88
C ARG A 61 26.00 4.83 10.32
N ASP A 62 26.55 4.25 9.26
CA ASP A 62 27.77 4.74 8.60
C ASP A 62 27.56 6.14 8.01
N ALA A 63 26.33 6.43 7.57
CA ALA A 63 25.93 7.77 7.10
C ALA A 63 25.66 8.79 8.23
N GLY A 64 25.80 8.40 9.50
CA GLY A 64 25.58 9.29 10.65
C GLY A 64 24.11 9.61 10.91
N THR A 65 23.19 8.72 10.51
CA THR A 65 21.74 8.91 10.71
C THR A 65 21.41 9.02 12.21
N SER A 66 20.51 9.95 12.56
CA SER A 66 20.11 10.17 13.95
C SER A 66 19.42 8.95 14.57
N ALA A 67 19.56 8.79 15.88
CA ALA A 67 18.99 7.65 16.63
C ALA A 67 17.47 7.50 16.41
N GLY A 68 16.73 8.61 16.32
CA GLY A 68 15.29 8.59 16.08
C GLY A 68 14.90 8.08 14.68
N LEU A 69 15.74 8.33 13.67
CA LEU A 69 15.54 7.79 12.31
C LEU A 69 15.97 6.33 12.23
N LEU A 70 17.06 5.95 12.91
CA LEU A 70 17.49 4.55 13.04
C LEU A 70 16.40 3.68 13.70
N ASP A 71 15.78 4.18 14.78
CA ASP A 71 14.65 3.45 15.38
C ASP A 71 13.47 3.28 14.42
N ARG A 72 13.17 4.28 13.61
CA ARG A 72 12.09 4.17 12.61
C ARG A 72 12.41 3.19 11.48
N LEU A 73 13.68 3.08 11.09
CA LEU A 73 14.15 2.17 10.05
C LEU A 73 14.18 0.72 10.53
N LEU A 74 14.48 0.49 11.82
CA LEU A 74 14.67 -0.85 12.37
C LEU A 74 13.41 -1.71 12.25
N LEU A 75 13.54 -2.90 11.68
CA LEU A 75 12.51 -3.95 11.67
C LEU A 75 12.89 -5.04 12.68
N THR A 76 12.13 -5.13 13.77
CA THR A 76 12.20 -6.24 14.73
C THR A 76 11.16 -7.31 14.37
N PRO A 77 11.26 -8.54 14.91
CA PRO A 77 10.22 -9.56 14.74
C PRO A 77 8.83 -9.04 15.09
N GLU A 78 8.72 -8.31 16.19
CA GLU A 78 7.45 -7.76 16.67
C GLU A 78 6.90 -6.70 15.71
N ARG A 79 7.77 -5.91 15.07
CA ARG A 79 7.37 -4.90 14.08
C ARG A 79 6.87 -5.54 12.79
N VAL A 80 7.54 -6.59 12.30
CA VAL A 80 7.09 -7.33 11.12
C VAL A 80 5.78 -8.05 11.39
N GLU A 81 5.65 -8.70 12.55
CA GLU A 81 4.37 -9.31 12.97
C GLU A 81 3.26 -8.25 13.12
N GLY A 82 3.58 -7.08 13.67
CA GLY A 82 2.65 -5.95 13.76
C GLY A 82 2.13 -5.50 12.39
N MET A 83 3.00 -5.48 11.36
CA MET A 83 2.60 -5.19 9.97
C MET A 83 1.65 -6.26 9.44
N ALA A 84 1.97 -7.53 9.61
CA ALA A 84 1.13 -8.64 9.18
C ALA A 84 -0.24 -8.64 9.86
N ALA A 85 -0.27 -8.48 11.19
CA ALA A 85 -1.50 -8.37 11.96
C ALA A 85 -2.33 -7.13 11.58
N GLY A 86 -1.67 -6.02 11.22
CA GLY A 86 -2.33 -4.81 10.70
C GLY A 86 -3.05 -5.07 9.38
N LEU A 87 -2.42 -5.80 8.46
CA LEU A 87 -3.03 -6.21 7.20
C LEU A 87 -4.22 -7.17 7.42
N GLU A 88 -4.12 -8.13 8.33
CA GLU A 88 -5.24 -9.02 8.66
C GLU A 88 -6.44 -8.24 9.19
N LYS A 89 -6.22 -7.30 10.13
CA LYS A 89 -7.28 -6.40 10.61
C LYS A 89 -7.89 -5.56 9.48
N LEU A 90 -7.05 -5.06 8.56
CA LEU A 90 -7.52 -4.31 7.40
C LEU A 90 -8.41 -5.17 6.49
N ALA A 91 -8.09 -6.46 6.30
CA ALA A 91 -8.90 -7.39 5.53
C ALA A 91 -10.29 -7.62 6.14
N GLU A 92 -10.42 -7.55 7.46
CA GLU A 92 -11.68 -7.75 8.19
C GLU A 92 -12.62 -6.54 8.17
N LEU A 93 -12.12 -5.36 7.79
CA LEU A 93 -12.95 -4.15 7.75
C LEU A 93 -14.07 -4.29 6.70
N PRO A 94 -15.24 -3.67 6.93
CA PRO A 94 -16.33 -3.64 5.96
C PRO A 94 -15.85 -3.12 4.60
N ASP A 95 -16.46 -3.66 3.51
CA ASP A 95 -16.11 -3.22 2.15
C ASP A 95 -16.30 -1.70 2.00
N PRO A 96 -15.26 -0.95 1.65
CA PRO A 96 -15.39 0.48 1.39
C PRO A 96 -15.91 0.79 -0.02
N VAL A 97 -15.91 -0.18 -0.94
CA VAL A 97 -16.30 0.00 -2.34
C VAL A 97 -17.78 -0.30 -2.53
N GLY A 98 -18.48 0.53 -3.28
CA GLY A 98 -19.90 0.34 -3.56
C GLY A 98 -20.84 0.76 -2.42
N ARG A 99 -20.33 1.35 -1.34
CA ARG A 99 -21.19 1.82 -0.24
C ARG A 99 -22.08 2.96 -0.70
N VAL A 100 -23.38 2.88 -0.41
CA VAL A 100 -24.30 3.99 -0.61
C VAL A 100 -24.01 5.06 0.43
N LEU A 101 -23.59 6.23 -0.03
CA LEU A 101 -23.24 7.39 0.80
C LEU A 101 -24.39 8.37 0.93
N ASP A 102 -25.27 8.43 -0.07
CA ASP A 102 -26.44 9.28 -0.12
C ASP A 102 -27.44 8.72 -1.12
N HIS A 103 -28.75 8.88 -0.84
CA HIS A 103 -29.82 8.50 -1.75
C HIS A 103 -30.95 9.53 -1.61
N ARG A 104 -31.43 10.06 -2.74
CA ARG A 104 -32.52 11.03 -2.77
C ARG A 104 -33.23 11.05 -4.11
N VAL A 105 -34.52 11.31 -4.09
CA VAL A 105 -35.32 11.61 -5.28
C VAL A 105 -35.37 13.12 -5.47
N LEU A 106 -34.95 13.60 -6.63
CA LEU A 106 -34.97 15.02 -6.98
C LEU A 106 -36.39 15.48 -7.31
N ALA A 107 -36.65 16.77 -7.26
CA ALA A 107 -37.97 17.35 -7.64
C ALA A 107 -38.37 17.03 -9.09
N SER A 108 -37.42 16.72 -9.96
CA SER A 108 -37.63 16.26 -11.32
C SER A 108 -38.08 14.80 -11.45
N GLY A 109 -38.14 14.03 -10.35
CA GLY A 109 -38.40 12.60 -10.33
C GLY A 109 -37.18 11.70 -10.57
N VAL A 110 -36.00 12.28 -10.74
CA VAL A 110 -34.75 11.49 -10.90
C VAL A 110 -34.34 10.92 -9.57
N ASP A 111 -34.10 9.62 -9.54
CA ASP A 111 -33.51 8.89 -8.41
C ASP A 111 -31.99 9.01 -8.46
N LEU A 112 -31.40 9.63 -7.43
CA LEU A 112 -29.97 9.89 -7.32
C LEU A 112 -29.37 9.09 -6.17
N THR A 113 -28.45 8.18 -6.49
CA THR A 113 -27.67 7.42 -5.51
C THR A 113 -26.19 7.75 -5.64
N ARG A 114 -25.57 8.19 -4.55
CA ARG A 114 -24.11 8.42 -4.46
C ARG A 114 -23.44 7.20 -3.84
N VAL A 115 -22.49 6.59 -4.56
CA VAL A 115 -21.74 5.43 -4.11
C VAL A 115 -20.25 5.71 -4.06
N SER A 116 -19.53 5.02 -3.16
CA SER A 116 -18.07 5.05 -3.12
C SER A 116 -17.50 4.17 -4.23
N VAL A 117 -16.43 4.66 -4.89
CA VAL A 117 -15.72 3.96 -5.96
C VAL A 117 -14.21 4.06 -5.76
N PRO A 118 -13.40 3.12 -6.29
CA PRO A 118 -11.95 3.26 -6.28
C PRO A 118 -11.48 4.54 -6.99
N LEU A 119 -10.38 5.13 -6.51
CA LEU A 119 -9.71 6.27 -7.17
C LEU A 119 -9.01 5.84 -8.48
N GLY A 120 -8.64 4.56 -8.57
CA GLY A 120 -7.93 3.94 -9.68
C GLY A 120 -6.45 3.77 -9.39
N LEU A 121 -5.63 4.81 -9.51
CA LEU A 121 -4.19 4.77 -9.23
C LEU A 121 -3.84 5.81 -8.16
N VAL A 122 -3.13 5.35 -7.13
CA VAL A 122 -2.61 6.18 -6.04
C VAL A 122 -1.09 6.18 -6.09
N ALA A 123 -0.46 7.35 -6.17
CA ALA A 123 0.98 7.51 -6.00
C ALA A 123 1.26 8.04 -4.59
N MET A 124 2.14 7.37 -3.86
CA MET A 124 2.53 7.75 -2.51
C MET A 124 4.04 7.88 -2.38
N VAL A 125 4.49 9.03 -1.90
CA VAL A 125 5.89 9.31 -1.58
C VAL A 125 6.01 9.41 -0.06
N TYR A 126 6.95 8.65 0.52
CA TYR A 126 7.17 8.62 1.98
C TYR A 126 8.67 8.55 2.27
N GLU A 127 9.08 8.94 3.47
CA GLU A 127 10.49 9.16 3.78
C GLU A 127 11.15 7.95 4.45
N ALA A 128 10.79 7.65 5.68
CA ALA A 128 11.56 6.75 6.55
C ALA A 128 10.62 5.92 7.43
N ARG A 129 10.03 4.89 6.89
CA ARG A 129 9.25 3.89 7.65
C ARG A 129 8.98 2.68 6.77
N PRO A 130 9.68 1.57 6.95
CA PRO A 130 9.49 0.36 6.12
C PRO A 130 8.06 -0.18 6.14
N ASN A 131 7.36 -0.07 7.29
CA ASN A 131 5.97 -0.50 7.42
C ASN A 131 5.00 0.24 6.47
N VAL A 132 5.30 1.48 6.09
CA VAL A 132 4.42 2.27 5.19
C VAL A 132 4.25 1.58 3.84
N THR A 133 5.26 0.85 3.35
CA THR A 133 5.15 0.07 2.12
C THR A 133 4.02 -0.94 2.19
N ALA A 134 3.95 -1.73 3.26
CA ALA A 134 2.92 -2.74 3.46
C ALA A 134 1.55 -2.10 3.73
N ASP A 135 1.50 -1.10 4.61
CA ASP A 135 0.26 -0.41 4.99
C ASP A 135 -0.39 0.26 3.78
N ALA A 136 0.38 1.05 3.01
CA ALA A 136 -0.14 1.77 1.85
C ALA A 136 -0.58 0.81 0.73
N ALA A 137 0.20 -0.24 0.45
CA ALA A 137 -0.18 -1.26 -0.52
C ALA A 137 -1.46 -1.99 -0.10
N GLY A 138 -1.55 -2.38 1.17
CA GLY A 138 -2.73 -3.05 1.73
C GLY A 138 -3.99 -2.21 1.61
N ILE A 139 -3.92 -0.94 2.01
CA ILE A 139 -5.04 0.01 1.90
C ILE A 139 -5.47 0.18 0.44
N CYS A 140 -4.52 0.36 -0.49
CA CYS A 140 -4.83 0.49 -1.91
C CYS A 140 -5.54 -0.75 -2.45
N ILE A 141 -5.02 -1.95 -2.18
CA ILE A 141 -5.63 -3.21 -2.61
C ILE A 141 -7.02 -3.37 -1.98
N ARG A 142 -7.18 -3.14 -0.68
CA ARG A 142 -8.46 -3.27 0.02
C ARG A 142 -9.53 -2.34 -0.54
N THR A 143 -9.13 -1.17 -1.04
CA THR A 143 -10.01 -0.15 -1.63
C THR A 143 -10.12 -0.23 -3.16
N GLY A 144 -9.62 -1.31 -3.79
CA GLY A 144 -9.73 -1.54 -5.23
C GLY A 144 -8.82 -0.67 -6.09
N ASN A 145 -7.76 -0.09 -5.51
CA ASN A 145 -6.82 0.77 -6.21
C ASN A 145 -5.52 0.04 -6.56
N ALA A 146 -4.87 0.45 -7.64
CA ALA A 146 -3.45 0.22 -7.86
C ALA A 146 -2.63 1.30 -7.13
N CYS A 147 -1.36 1.01 -6.83
CA CYS A 147 -0.47 2.00 -6.22
C CYS A 147 0.91 2.01 -6.83
N ILE A 148 1.53 3.19 -6.81
CA ILE A 148 2.96 3.39 -7.01
C ILE A 148 3.51 3.91 -5.69
N LEU A 149 4.50 3.21 -5.14
CA LEU A 149 5.09 3.52 -3.86
C LEU A 149 6.55 3.94 -4.06
N ARG A 150 6.91 5.12 -3.56
CA ARG A 150 8.28 5.63 -3.59
C ARG A 150 8.73 5.93 -2.17
N GLY A 151 9.53 5.05 -1.62
CA GLY A 151 10.23 5.27 -0.36
C GLY A 151 11.41 6.22 -0.51
N GLY A 152 11.80 6.87 0.58
CA GLY A 152 13.08 7.56 0.72
C GLY A 152 14.23 6.56 0.87
N SER A 153 15.44 7.08 1.08
CA SER A 153 16.64 6.26 1.31
C SER A 153 16.62 5.50 2.65
N LEU A 154 15.67 5.78 3.50
CA LEU A 154 15.47 5.17 4.82
C LEU A 154 14.08 4.50 4.94
N ALA A 155 13.55 3.95 3.83
CA ALA A 155 12.24 3.30 3.82
C ALA A 155 12.25 1.98 3.05
#